data_30ef3fbd7574ae578284652db6a1fbc9
#
_entry.id   30ef3fbd7574ae578284652db6a1fbc9
#
_cell.length_a   1.000
_cell.length_b   1.000
_cell.length_c   1.000
_cell.angle_alpha   90.00
_cell.angle_beta   90.00
_cell.angle_gamma   90.00
#
_symmetry.space_group_name_H-M   'P 1'
#
loop_
_entity.id
_entity.type
_entity.pdbx_description
1 polymer ?
#
loop_
_entity_poly.entity_id
_entity_poly.type
_entity_poly.pdbx_seq_one_letter_code
_entity_poly.pdbx_strand_id
1 'polypeptide(L)'
;MDINNKKVNTMQPFERGDIFLGCTVLNDEMDDHKGDGRILQYDKDLNFKGVLWTEGTDHLVIGLKVGPNGVLWGFDMHNHVVVRVSPDGKQIPNYHFADRAFSNVTFDRYGNIYLGEALVGNTPYPGSFMKRMPGSDLLGNANIYKYDSDLNLIEVYEVAYSPEFHQFKGITHSTMHPTEKFITYTTEIGKKIMCYDICNSKQMEDLLVLPGDLTDQNVAIAINYLDDGRLLHSRGDRIEILDDRGATVQTIGLEDYGWGIAQLTPSYDQAHVFTANIFTGVAMKIRLDDGEVLGSIETEFKAPKRSLGGIAEFAGIERD
;
A
#
# COMPACT_ATOMS: atom_id res chain seq x y z
N MET A 1 -23.46 -17.59 3.03
CA MET A 1 -23.91 -16.92 4.27
C MET A 1 -23.91 -15.45 4.00
N ASP A 2 -25.03 -14.79 4.15
CA ASP A 2 -25.17 -13.37 3.88
C ASP A 2 -24.51 -12.60 5.04
N ILE A 3 -23.23 -12.25 4.88
CA ILE A 3 -22.41 -11.54 5.88
C ILE A 3 -22.85 -10.07 6.00
N ASN A 4 -23.75 -9.63 5.15
CA ASN A 4 -24.13 -8.22 4.98
C ASN A 4 -25.13 -7.68 6.02
N ASN A 5 -25.58 -8.45 7.00
CA ASN A 5 -26.67 -7.99 7.87
C ASN A 5 -26.27 -7.56 9.30
N LYS A 6 -25.02 -7.70 9.71
CA LYS A 6 -24.49 -7.07 10.93
C LYS A 6 -22.97 -6.88 10.78
N LYS A 7 -22.53 -5.65 10.84
CA LYS A 7 -21.09 -5.30 10.99
C LYS A 7 -20.62 -5.78 12.36
N VAL A 8 -20.21 -7.03 12.46
CA VAL A 8 -19.67 -7.60 13.68
C VAL A 8 -18.18 -7.80 13.51
N ASN A 9 -17.40 -7.19 14.39
CA ASN A 9 -15.96 -7.41 14.43
C ASN A 9 -15.68 -8.81 14.99
N THR A 10 -14.95 -9.61 14.22
CA THR A 10 -14.54 -10.97 14.57
C THR A 10 -13.03 -11.18 14.45
N MET A 11 -12.28 -10.10 14.18
CA MET A 11 -10.83 -10.15 14.10
C MET A 11 -10.26 -10.72 15.39
N GLN A 12 -9.31 -11.62 15.24
CA GLN A 12 -8.64 -12.30 16.34
C GLN A 12 -7.33 -11.57 16.69
N PRO A 13 -6.76 -11.78 17.88
CA PRO A 13 -5.38 -11.37 18.15
C PRO A 13 -4.43 -11.86 17.06
N PHE A 14 -3.44 -11.04 16.72
CA PHE A 14 -2.51 -11.33 15.65
C PHE A 14 -1.57 -12.46 16.01
N GLU A 15 -1.40 -13.39 15.10
CA GLU A 15 -0.44 -14.48 15.18
C GLU A 15 0.58 -14.35 14.05
N ARG A 16 1.80 -14.80 14.30
CA ARG A 16 2.86 -14.72 13.29
C ARG A 16 2.46 -15.46 12.01
N GLY A 17 2.56 -14.76 10.89
CA GLY A 17 2.13 -15.22 9.58
C GLY A 17 0.68 -14.87 9.24
N ASP A 18 -0.07 -14.19 10.13
CA ASP A 18 -1.38 -13.67 9.78
C ASP A 18 -1.27 -12.65 8.64
N ILE A 19 -2.21 -12.74 7.70
CA ILE A 19 -2.29 -11.91 6.52
C ILE A 19 -3.53 -11.03 6.62
N PHE A 20 -3.36 -9.75 6.35
CA PHE A 20 -4.42 -8.76 6.39
C PHE A 20 -4.70 -8.20 5.01
N LEU A 21 -5.97 -8.13 4.64
CA LEU A 21 -6.44 -7.50 3.40
C LEU A 21 -7.31 -6.29 3.73
N GLY A 22 -6.91 -5.13 3.24
CA GLY A 22 -7.69 -3.89 3.32
C GLY A 22 -8.72 -3.84 2.20
N CYS A 23 -9.99 -3.72 2.56
CA CYS A 23 -11.10 -3.80 1.62
C CYS A 23 -12.17 -2.77 1.92
N THR A 24 -13.13 -2.65 1.00
CA THR A 24 -14.35 -1.88 1.18
C THR A 24 -15.56 -2.70 0.70
N VAL A 25 -16.65 -2.64 1.43
CA VAL A 25 -17.96 -3.03 0.90
C VAL A 25 -18.58 -1.79 0.30
N LEU A 26 -18.64 -1.74 -1.02
CA LEU A 26 -19.21 -0.59 -1.71
C LEU A 26 -20.72 -0.51 -1.47
N ASN A 27 -21.21 0.68 -1.17
CA ASN A 27 -22.64 0.96 -1.09
C ASN A 27 -23.20 1.49 -2.41
N ASP A 28 -22.35 1.79 -3.37
CA ASP A 28 -22.67 2.12 -4.75
C ASP A 28 -21.64 1.47 -5.67
N GLU A 29 -22.05 0.50 -6.47
CA GLU A 29 -21.18 -0.22 -7.41
C GLU A 29 -20.51 0.71 -8.45
N MET A 30 -21.06 1.89 -8.67
CA MET A 30 -20.54 2.88 -9.59
C MET A 30 -19.62 3.91 -8.93
N ASP A 31 -19.51 3.90 -7.60
CA ASP A 31 -18.66 4.82 -6.84
C ASP A 31 -17.79 4.06 -5.82
N ASP A 32 -16.53 3.80 -6.19
CA ASP A 32 -15.54 3.15 -5.32
C ASP A 32 -15.01 4.05 -4.19
N HIS A 33 -15.58 5.24 -4.04
CA HIS A 33 -15.24 6.19 -3.00
C HIS A 33 -16.23 6.19 -1.82
N LYS A 34 -17.21 5.30 -1.84
CA LYS A 34 -18.20 5.19 -0.77
C LYS A 34 -18.49 3.76 -0.42
N GLY A 35 -18.37 3.47 0.85
CA GLY A 35 -18.67 2.14 1.36
C GLY A 35 -18.20 1.96 2.79
N ASP A 36 -18.26 0.73 3.24
CA ASP A 36 -17.84 0.35 4.58
C ASP A 36 -16.43 -0.25 4.51
N GLY A 37 -15.45 0.46 5.05
CA GLY A 37 -14.08 -0.02 5.13
C GLY A 37 -13.95 -1.22 6.06
N ARG A 38 -13.12 -2.18 5.70
CA ARG A 38 -12.85 -3.35 6.52
C ARG A 38 -11.46 -3.92 6.29
N ILE A 39 -10.99 -4.67 7.27
CA ILE A 39 -9.75 -5.44 7.20
C ILE A 39 -10.11 -6.91 7.43
N LEU A 40 -9.82 -7.76 6.46
CA LEU A 40 -9.96 -9.21 6.57
C LEU A 40 -8.67 -9.79 7.13
N GLN A 41 -8.79 -10.79 8.02
CA GLN A 41 -7.67 -11.52 8.60
C GLN A 41 -7.70 -12.96 8.14
N TYR A 42 -6.56 -13.47 7.70
CA TYR A 42 -6.33 -14.85 7.30
C TYR A 42 -5.11 -15.39 8.05
N ASP A 43 -5.04 -16.70 8.23
CA ASP A 43 -3.84 -17.34 8.74
C ASP A 43 -2.75 -17.51 7.65
N LYS A 44 -1.58 -18.03 8.02
CA LYS A 44 -0.45 -18.29 7.11
C LYS A 44 -0.76 -19.26 5.97
N ASP A 45 -1.83 -20.07 6.11
CA ASP A 45 -2.29 -21.03 5.13
C ASP A 45 -3.49 -20.52 4.31
N LEU A 46 -3.76 -19.20 4.41
CA LEU A 46 -4.83 -18.47 3.73
C LEU A 46 -6.26 -18.86 4.16
N ASN A 47 -6.44 -19.43 5.36
CA ASN A 47 -7.75 -19.67 5.91
C ASN A 47 -8.28 -18.41 6.61
N PHE A 48 -9.55 -18.06 6.36
CA PHE A 48 -10.18 -16.90 6.97
C PHE A 48 -10.29 -17.03 8.50
N LYS A 49 -9.80 -16.03 9.24
CA LYS A 49 -9.85 -15.95 10.71
C LYS A 49 -10.88 -14.96 11.23
N GLY A 50 -11.06 -13.84 10.54
CA GLY A 50 -11.96 -12.82 11.03
C GLY A 50 -11.97 -11.53 10.22
N VAL A 51 -12.77 -10.57 10.65
CA VAL A 51 -12.92 -9.27 10.02
C VAL A 51 -13.01 -8.17 11.07
N LEU A 52 -12.38 -7.05 10.78
CA LEU A 52 -12.57 -5.78 11.46
C LEU A 52 -13.30 -4.83 10.51
N TRP A 53 -14.47 -4.36 10.89
CA TRP A 53 -15.15 -3.23 10.24
C TRP A 53 -14.53 -1.95 10.80
N THR A 54 -13.91 -1.16 9.94
CA THR A 54 -13.18 0.03 10.37
C THR A 54 -14.14 1.16 10.70
N GLU A 55 -13.89 1.83 11.81
CA GLU A 55 -14.64 3.00 12.22
C GLU A 55 -13.99 4.27 11.65
N GLY A 56 -14.82 5.26 11.28
CA GLY A 56 -14.34 6.55 10.76
C GLY A 56 -13.80 6.50 9.34
N THR A 57 -14.11 5.45 8.58
CA THR A 57 -13.77 5.29 7.17
C THR A 57 -15.03 5.09 6.34
N ASP A 58 -15.03 5.58 5.12
CA ASP A 58 -16.09 5.36 4.13
C ASP A 58 -15.55 5.05 2.73
N HIS A 59 -14.27 4.73 2.65
CA HIS A 59 -13.55 4.42 1.42
C HIS A 59 -12.67 3.17 1.59
N LEU A 60 -11.91 2.83 0.55
CA LEU A 60 -10.91 1.76 0.57
C LEU A 60 -9.90 1.95 1.72
N VAL A 61 -9.71 0.89 2.47
CA VAL A 61 -8.58 0.80 3.40
C VAL A 61 -7.37 0.29 2.61
N ILE A 62 -6.44 1.20 2.31
CA ILE A 62 -5.28 0.94 1.46
C ILE A 62 -3.97 0.97 2.25
N GLY A 63 -2.87 0.62 1.58
CA GLY A 63 -1.51 0.82 2.08
C GLY A 63 -1.20 0.09 3.39
N LEU A 64 -1.77 -1.10 3.59
CA LEU A 64 -1.57 -1.84 4.83
C LEU A 64 -0.10 -2.12 5.09
N LYS A 65 0.34 -1.84 6.31
CA LYS A 65 1.67 -2.18 6.81
C LYS A 65 1.67 -2.40 8.32
N VAL A 66 2.41 -3.41 8.76
CA VAL A 66 2.65 -3.63 10.19
C VAL A 66 3.88 -2.83 10.61
N GLY A 67 3.73 -1.99 11.64
CA GLY A 67 4.82 -1.22 12.21
C GLY A 67 5.67 -2.04 13.21
N PRO A 68 6.82 -1.49 13.66
CA PRO A 68 7.77 -2.19 14.54
C PRO A 68 7.16 -2.69 15.85
N ASN A 69 6.14 -1.98 16.35
CA ASN A 69 5.41 -2.33 17.58
C ASN A 69 4.25 -3.32 17.35
N GLY A 70 4.16 -3.91 16.15
CA GLY A 70 3.11 -4.85 15.76
C GLY A 70 1.76 -4.21 15.42
N VAL A 71 1.63 -2.89 15.48
CA VAL A 71 0.40 -2.19 15.10
C VAL A 71 0.25 -2.25 13.57
N LEU A 72 -0.91 -2.68 13.10
CA LEU A 72 -1.28 -2.63 11.69
C LEU A 72 -1.80 -1.23 11.35
N TRP A 73 -1.23 -0.64 10.31
CA TRP A 73 -1.59 0.66 9.76
C TRP A 73 -2.34 0.49 8.46
N GLY A 74 -3.33 1.36 8.22
CA GLY A 74 -4.07 1.43 6.96
C GLY A 74 -4.59 2.83 6.74
N PHE A 75 -4.98 3.15 5.51
CA PHE A 75 -5.29 4.52 5.10
C PHE A 75 -6.63 4.59 4.40
N ASP A 76 -7.46 5.55 4.83
CA ASP A 76 -8.56 6.07 4.02
C ASP A 76 -8.18 7.47 3.56
N MET A 77 -7.68 7.57 2.33
CA MET A 77 -7.21 8.84 1.77
C MET A 77 -8.31 9.88 1.64
N HIS A 78 -9.55 9.42 1.38
CA HIS A 78 -10.67 10.34 1.11
C HIS A 78 -11.15 11.04 2.38
N ASN A 79 -10.98 10.40 3.53
CA ASN A 79 -11.34 10.98 4.83
C ASN A 79 -10.13 11.53 5.59
N HIS A 80 -8.93 11.50 5.01
CA HIS A 80 -7.69 11.89 5.67
C HIS A 80 -7.41 11.11 6.96
N VAL A 81 -7.80 9.83 6.97
CA VAL A 81 -7.75 8.96 8.14
C VAL A 81 -6.62 7.96 8.03
N VAL A 82 -5.88 7.81 9.12
CA VAL A 82 -4.99 6.67 9.33
C VAL A 82 -5.65 5.75 10.35
N VAL A 83 -6.02 4.56 9.87
CA VAL A 83 -6.57 3.48 10.69
C VAL A 83 -5.41 2.74 11.34
N ARG A 84 -5.54 2.41 12.61
CA ARG A 84 -4.56 1.61 13.34
C ARG A 84 -5.24 0.49 14.09
N VAL A 85 -4.67 -0.71 14.02
CA VAL A 85 -5.20 -1.89 14.72
C VAL A 85 -4.08 -2.46 15.58
N SER A 86 -4.35 -2.60 16.87
CA SER A 86 -3.42 -3.18 17.83
C SER A 86 -3.31 -4.71 17.66
N PRO A 87 -2.22 -5.34 18.12
CA PRO A 87 -2.02 -6.78 18.00
C PRO A 87 -3.09 -7.65 18.67
N ASP A 88 -3.94 -7.08 19.54
CA ASP A 88 -5.09 -7.78 20.10
C ASP A 88 -6.33 -7.79 19.18
N GLY A 89 -6.18 -7.30 17.93
CA GLY A 89 -7.24 -7.30 16.90
C GLY A 89 -8.24 -6.17 17.04
N LYS A 90 -7.92 -5.11 17.80
CA LYS A 90 -8.84 -3.99 18.02
C LYS A 90 -8.36 -2.72 17.35
N GLN A 91 -9.28 -2.00 16.74
CA GLN A 91 -8.98 -0.66 16.26
C GLN A 91 -8.71 0.27 17.45
N ILE A 92 -7.60 0.97 17.38
CA ILE A 92 -7.24 2.05 18.31
C ILE A 92 -7.59 3.40 17.67
N PRO A 93 -7.66 4.50 18.43
CA PRO A 93 -8.11 5.78 17.89
C PRO A 93 -7.38 6.17 16.59
N ASN A 94 -8.15 6.55 15.59
CA ASN A 94 -7.61 6.98 14.29
C ASN A 94 -6.82 8.28 14.42
N TYR A 95 -5.85 8.46 13.51
CA TYR A 95 -5.28 9.77 13.27
C TYR A 95 -6.00 10.45 12.12
N HIS A 96 -6.29 11.74 12.29
CA HIS A 96 -6.81 12.61 11.25
C HIS A 96 -5.79 13.68 10.90
N PHE A 97 -5.49 13.79 9.63
CA PHE A 97 -4.65 14.85 9.09
C PHE A 97 -5.56 15.79 8.28
N ALA A 98 -5.98 16.89 8.89
CA ALA A 98 -7.06 17.76 8.39
C ALA A 98 -6.85 18.25 6.94
N ASP A 99 -5.60 18.41 6.51
CA ASP A 99 -5.20 19.01 5.24
C ASP A 99 -4.36 18.09 4.35
N ARG A 100 -4.24 16.79 4.69
CA ARG A 100 -3.35 15.86 4.00
C ARG A 100 -3.96 14.48 3.83
N ALA A 101 -3.72 13.90 2.67
CA ALA A 101 -4.10 12.54 2.35
C ALA A 101 -2.86 11.65 2.26
N PHE A 102 -2.68 10.76 3.21
CA PHE A 102 -1.63 9.76 3.17
C PHE A 102 -2.17 8.43 2.66
N SER A 103 -1.35 7.69 1.91
CA SER A 103 -1.73 6.40 1.33
C SER A 103 -0.84 5.25 1.77
N ASN A 104 0.30 5.55 2.34
CA ASN A 104 1.28 4.54 2.71
C ASN A 104 2.18 5.02 3.85
N VAL A 105 2.84 4.07 4.48
CA VAL A 105 3.79 4.29 5.56
C VAL A 105 5.00 3.38 5.39
N THR A 106 6.16 3.88 5.80
CA THR A 106 7.32 3.06 6.08
C THR A 106 7.96 3.49 7.41
N PHE A 107 8.75 2.63 7.99
CA PHE A 107 9.34 2.83 9.32
C PHE A 107 10.84 2.64 9.26
N ASP A 108 11.57 3.32 10.16
CA ASP A 108 12.95 2.97 10.45
C ASP A 108 13.06 2.12 11.73
N ARG A 109 14.23 1.61 12.01
CA ARG A 109 14.51 0.79 13.22
C ARG A 109 14.33 1.55 14.52
N TYR A 110 14.29 2.87 14.50
CA TYR A 110 14.09 3.71 15.67
C TYR A 110 12.61 3.98 15.93
N GLY A 111 11.72 3.45 15.08
CA GLY A 111 10.28 3.64 15.17
C GLY A 111 9.78 4.98 14.62
N ASN A 112 10.61 5.74 13.91
CA ASN A 112 10.13 6.89 13.18
C ASN A 112 9.22 6.46 12.03
N ILE A 113 8.23 7.30 11.75
CA ILE A 113 7.14 7.05 10.82
C ILE A 113 7.31 7.96 9.62
N TYR A 114 7.35 7.38 8.42
CA TYR A 114 7.45 8.13 7.17
C TYR A 114 6.18 7.94 6.37
N LEU A 115 5.39 9.01 6.23
CA LEU A 115 4.11 9.00 5.52
C LEU A 115 4.25 9.62 4.14
N GLY A 116 3.83 8.89 3.10
CA GLY A 116 3.77 9.37 1.73
C GLY A 116 2.44 10.05 1.43
N GLU A 117 2.49 11.30 0.97
CA GLU A 117 1.31 12.08 0.63
C GLU A 117 0.78 11.66 -0.75
N ALA A 118 -0.46 11.15 -0.78
CA ALA A 118 -1.04 10.47 -1.94
C ALA A 118 -1.54 11.42 -3.03
N LEU A 119 -2.15 12.54 -2.66
CA LEU A 119 -2.84 13.46 -3.57
C LEU A 119 -2.23 14.85 -3.49
N VAL A 120 -2.20 15.53 -4.63
CA VAL A 120 -1.66 16.88 -4.74
C VAL A 120 -2.53 17.75 -5.64
N GLY A 121 -2.71 19.00 -5.24
CA GLY A 121 -3.39 20.00 -6.03
C GLY A 121 -4.90 19.92 -5.97
N ASN A 122 -5.54 20.88 -6.62
CA ASN A 122 -6.99 21.09 -6.60
C ASN A 122 -7.68 20.68 -7.90
N THR A 123 -6.94 20.16 -8.88
CA THR A 123 -7.49 19.77 -10.18
C THR A 123 -7.81 18.29 -10.18
N PRO A 124 -9.09 17.89 -10.33
CA PRO A 124 -9.45 16.50 -10.49
C PRO A 124 -8.79 15.94 -11.75
N TYR A 125 -8.19 14.78 -11.61
CA TYR A 125 -7.69 14.03 -12.77
C TYR A 125 -8.85 13.25 -13.42
N PRO A 126 -9.25 13.56 -14.69
CA PRO A 126 -10.42 12.96 -15.33
C PRO A 126 -10.18 11.49 -15.69
N GLY A 127 -9.62 10.68 -15.22
CA GLY A 127 -9.40 9.26 -15.47
C GLY A 127 -8.90 8.55 -14.22
N SER A 128 -8.51 9.34 -13.23
CA SER A 128 -8.12 8.81 -11.93
C SER A 128 -9.34 8.34 -11.15
N PHE A 129 -9.20 7.22 -10.50
CA PHE A 129 -10.13 6.79 -9.48
C PHE A 129 -10.04 7.65 -8.22
N MET A 130 -8.96 8.38 -8.05
CA MET A 130 -8.79 9.31 -6.95
C MET A 130 -9.44 10.64 -7.29
N LYS A 131 -10.68 10.77 -6.92
CA LYS A 131 -11.42 12.02 -7.04
C LYS A 131 -10.91 13.03 -6.01
N ARG A 132 -11.12 14.31 -6.31
CA ARG A 132 -10.90 15.38 -5.37
C ARG A 132 -11.63 15.08 -4.05
N MET A 133 -10.92 15.29 -2.96
CA MET A 133 -11.48 15.10 -1.62
C MET A 133 -12.58 16.14 -1.36
N PRO A 134 -13.76 15.72 -0.92
CA PRO A 134 -14.84 16.63 -0.61
C PRO A 134 -14.41 17.67 0.45
N GLY A 135 -14.63 18.94 0.15
CA GLY A 135 -14.34 20.04 1.08
C GLY A 135 -12.89 20.50 1.16
N SER A 136 -12.00 19.94 0.34
CA SER A 136 -10.60 20.33 0.28
C SER A 136 -10.24 21.00 -1.05
N ASP A 137 -9.68 22.20 -1.00
CA ASP A 137 -9.12 22.90 -2.15
C ASP A 137 -7.64 22.59 -2.37
N LEU A 138 -6.95 22.15 -1.34
CA LEU A 138 -5.54 21.79 -1.36
C LEU A 138 -5.38 20.37 -0.85
N LEU A 139 -4.62 19.58 -1.56
CA LEU A 139 -4.33 18.19 -1.24
C LEU A 139 -2.85 17.98 -0.88
N GLY A 140 -2.15 19.07 -0.56
CA GLY A 140 -0.75 19.04 -0.17
C GLY A 140 0.24 19.16 -1.31
N ASN A 141 1.47 18.68 -1.13
CA ASN A 141 2.60 18.90 -2.03
C ASN A 141 3.24 17.60 -2.54
N ALA A 142 2.68 16.44 -2.26
CA ALA A 142 3.23 15.12 -2.60
C ALA A 142 4.59 14.85 -1.95
N ASN A 143 4.76 15.24 -0.71
CA ASN A 143 6.00 15.10 0.03
C ASN A 143 5.99 13.84 0.90
N ILE A 144 7.16 13.51 1.44
CA ILE A 144 7.30 12.50 2.49
C ILE A 144 7.44 13.24 3.83
N TYR A 145 6.63 12.84 4.80
CA TYR A 145 6.59 13.44 6.13
C TYR A 145 7.13 12.47 7.16
N LYS A 146 8.16 12.88 7.87
CA LYS A 146 8.75 12.12 8.98
C LYS A 146 8.17 12.58 10.30
N TYR A 147 7.66 11.61 11.05
CA TYR A 147 7.15 11.79 12.41
C TYR A 147 7.92 10.89 13.39
N ASP A 148 7.95 11.26 14.66
CA ASP A 148 8.33 10.35 15.72
C ASP A 148 7.19 9.36 16.06
N SER A 149 7.44 8.47 17.02
CA SER A 149 6.45 7.48 17.48
C SER A 149 5.20 8.10 18.13
N ASP A 150 5.29 9.35 18.57
CA ASP A 150 4.20 10.11 19.20
C ASP A 150 3.46 11.00 18.17
N LEU A 151 3.80 10.88 16.89
CA LEU A 151 3.30 11.68 15.76
C LEU A 151 3.63 13.17 15.85
N ASN A 152 4.73 13.54 16.46
CA ASN A 152 5.28 14.88 16.31
C ASN A 152 6.02 14.94 14.96
N LEU A 153 5.71 15.94 14.15
CA LEU A 153 6.40 16.15 12.88
C LEU A 153 7.87 16.52 13.13
N ILE A 154 8.78 15.70 12.58
CA ILE A 154 10.23 15.94 12.67
C ILE A 154 10.73 16.68 11.44
N GLU A 155 10.36 16.20 10.24
CA GLU A 155 10.91 16.72 8.99
C GLU A 155 9.92 16.49 7.82
N VAL A 156 10.03 17.35 6.82
CA VAL A 156 9.33 17.22 5.54
C VAL A 156 10.36 17.12 4.44
N TYR A 157 10.31 16.04 3.68
CA TYR A 157 11.16 15.82 2.53
C TYR A 157 10.40 16.22 1.26
N GLU A 158 10.87 17.30 0.62
CA GLU A 158 10.38 17.74 -0.67
C GLU A 158 10.96 16.83 -1.76
N VAL A 159 10.11 15.96 -2.32
CA VAL A 159 10.55 14.94 -3.26
C VAL A 159 10.11 15.26 -4.69
N ALA A 160 10.86 14.74 -5.66
CA ALA A 160 10.48 14.84 -7.07
C ALA A 160 9.23 13.99 -7.35
N TYR A 161 8.56 14.28 -8.46
CA TYR A 161 7.42 13.54 -8.95
C TYR A 161 7.59 13.17 -10.43
N SER A 162 6.80 12.20 -10.89
CA SER A 162 6.78 11.81 -12.30
C SER A 162 6.11 12.90 -13.14
N PRO A 163 6.79 13.46 -14.15
CA PRO A 163 6.26 14.60 -14.92
C PRO A 163 5.20 14.21 -15.95
N GLU A 164 5.01 12.92 -16.21
CA GLU A 164 4.06 12.43 -17.21
C GLU A 164 2.62 12.78 -16.85
N PHE A 165 2.34 12.92 -15.56
CA PHE A 165 1.04 13.33 -15.04
C PHE A 165 1.11 14.69 -14.36
N HIS A 166 0.76 15.72 -15.09
CA HIS A 166 0.80 17.10 -14.58
C HIS A 166 -0.18 17.39 -13.43
N GLN A 167 -1.21 16.56 -13.30
CA GLN A 167 -2.33 16.79 -12.39
C GLN A 167 -2.27 15.91 -11.14
N PHE A 168 -1.48 14.85 -11.17
CA PHE A 168 -1.30 13.93 -10.06
C PHE A 168 0.18 13.75 -9.75
N LYS A 169 0.57 14.14 -8.55
CA LYS A 169 1.96 14.08 -8.08
C LYS A 169 2.12 13.18 -6.85
N GLY A 170 1.01 12.61 -6.38
CA GLY A 170 0.97 11.88 -5.13
C GLY A 170 1.88 10.67 -5.10
N ILE A 171 2.35 10.34 -3.91
CA ILE A 171 3.10 9.12 -3.63
C ILE A 171 2.09 8.03 -3.29
N THR A 172 2.02 6.98 -4.11
CA THR A 172 1.10 5.87 -3.88
C THR A 172 1.75 4.71 -3.16
N HIS A 173 3.04 4.50 -3.40
CA HIS A 173 3.81 3.48 -2.71
C HIS A 173 5.17 4.04 -2.32
N SER A 174 5.60 3.73 -1.12
CA SER A 174 6.95 3.99 -0.65
C SER A 174 7.45 2.84 0.20
N THR A 175 8.76 2.65 0.19
CA THR A 175 9.43 1.63 0.98
C THR A 175 10.80 2.12 1.43
N MET A 176 11.15 1.81 2.68
CA MET A 176 12.48 2.09 3.21
C MET A 176 13.48 1.09 2.67
N HIS A 177 14.61 1.55 2.16
CA HIS A 177 15.71 0.66 1.82
C HIS A 177 16.27 -0.03 3.09
N PRO A 178 16.69 -1.32 3.04
CA PRO A 178 17.18 -2.03 4.22
C PRO A 178 18.36 -1.37 4.95
N THR A 179 19.14 -0.54 4.26
CA THR A 179 20.19 0.28 4.90
C THR A 179 19.66 1.49 5.65
N GLU A 180 18.36 1.81 5.53
CA GLU A 180 17.70 2.99 6.10
C GLU A 180 18.31 4.34 5.73
N LYS A 181 18.99 4.42 4.60
CA LYS A 181 19.59 5.65 4.10
C LYS A 181 18.72 6.43 3.15
N PHE A 182 17.79 5.75 2.48
CA PHE A 182 16.90 6.36 1.51
C PHE A 182 15.55 5.65 1.44
N ILE A 183 14.57 6.40 0.95
CA ILE A 183 13.22 5.90 0.65
C ILE A 183 13.07 5.83 -0.86
N THR A 184 12.55 4.70 -1.33
CA THR A 184 12.15 4.50 -2.73
C THR A 184 10.64 4.63 -2.83
N TYR A 185 10.14 5.32 -3.87
CA TYR A 185 8.74 5.63 -4.02
C TYR A 185 8.29 5.68 -5.48
N THR A 186 6.99 5.51 -5.69
CA THR A 186 6.31 5.64 -6.98
C THR A 186 5.12 6.58 -6.87
N THR A 187 4.69 7.14 -8.00
CA THR A 187 3.41 7.82 -8.14
C THR A 187 2.38 6.88 -8.75
N GLU A 188 1.08 7.16 -8.58
CA GLU A 188 0.00 6.27 -9.03
C GLU A 188 0.10 5.88 -10.50
N ILE A 189 0.40 6.86 -11.32
CA ILE A 189 0.53 6.66 -12.75
C ILE A 189 1.84 7.32 -13.17
N GLY A 190 2.89 6.55 -13.21
CA GLY A 190 4.21 7.03 -13.55
C GLY A 190 5.06 5.94 -14.15
N LYS A 191 6.15 6.34 -14.77
CA LYS A 191 7.13 5.43 -15.37
C LYS A 191 8.40 5.34 -14.57
N LYS A 192 8.40 5.89 -13.35
CA LYS A 192 9.61 6.04 -12.58
C LYS A 192 9.51 5.37 -11.22
N ILE A 193 10.62 4.77 -10.81
CA ILE A 193 10.89 4.43 -9.43
C ILE A 193 11.95 5.43 -8.96
N MET A 194 11.56 6.28 -8.02
CA MET A 194 12.36 7.40 -7.55
C MET A 194 12.92 7.10 -6.17
N CYS A 195 14.07 7.71 -5.84
CA CYS A 195 14.76 7.53 -4.57
C CYS A 195 15.07 8.88 -3.91
N TYR A 196 14.93 8.95 -2.60
CA TYR A 196 15.28 10.12 -1.82
C TYR A 196 16.19 9.76 -0.64
N ASP A 197 17.38 10.36 -0.61
CA ASP A 197 18.35 10.20 0.49
C ASP A 197 17.87 11.00 1.71
N ILE A 198 17.38 10.29 2.72
CA ILE A 198 16.85 10.88 3.95
C ILE A 198 17.95 11.30 4.93
N CYS A 199 19.18 10.83 4.74
CA CYS A 199 20.33 11.22 5.57
C CYS A 199 20.90 12.58 5.16
N ASN A 200 20.85 12.89 3.86
CA ASN A 200 21.39 14.13 3.29
C ASN A 200 20.29 15.07 2.77
N SER A 201 19.01 14.74 2.98
CA SER A 201 17.82 15.47 2.52
C SER A 201 17.94 15.85 1.03
N LYS A 202 18.19 14.83 0.18
CA LYS A 202 18.50 15.05 -1.23
C LYS A 202 17.81 14.05 -2.15
N GLN A 203 17.20 14.57 -3.23
CA GLN A 203 16.73 13.75 -4.34
C GLN A 203 17.89 13.00 -4.99
N MET A 204 17.75 11.69 -5.15
CA MET A 204 18.71 10.83 -5.85
C MET A 204 18.35 10.70 -7.33
N GLU A 205 19.21 10.07 -8.11
CA GLU A 205 18.85 9.61 -9.45
C GLU A 205 17.72 8.57 -9.38
N ASP A 206 16.86 8.56 -10.39
CA ASP A 206 15.78 7.58 -10.48
C ASP A 206 16.38 6.16 -10.58
N LEU A 207 15.90 5.24 -9.75
CA LEU A 207 16.33 3.83 -9.80
C LEU A 207 15.96 3.17 -11.12
N LEU A 208 14.76 3.49 -11.62
CA LEU A 208 14.24 2.98 -12.88
C LEU A 208 13.44 4.06 -13.60
N VAL A 209 13.68 4.17 -14.92
CA VAL A 209 12.82 4.92 -15.83
C VAL A 209 12.37 3.99 -16.94
N LEU A 210 11.08 3.70 -17.00
CA LEU A 210 10.50 2.83 -18.03
C LEU A 210 10.55 3.53 -19.40
N PRO A 211 11.05 2.87 -20.45
CA PRO A 211 11.15 3.46 -21.78
C PRO A 211 9.78 3.59 -22.45
N GLY A 212 9.69 4.43 -23.48
CA GLY A 212 8.48 4.60 -24.30
C GLY A 212 7.40 5.44 -23.63
N ASP A 213 6.19 5.38 -24.18
CA ASP A 213 5.04 6.13 -23.67
C ASP A 213 4.42 5.45 -22.45
N LEU A 214 3.75 6.25 -21.63
CA LEU A 214 2.97 5.73 -20.51
C LEU A 214 1.72 5.00 -21.06
N THR A 215 1.57 3.74 -20.66
CA THR A 215 0.42 2.90 -21.01
C THR A 215 0.11 2.01 -19.80
N ASP A 216 -1.04 1.34 -19.79
CA ASP A 216 -1.41 0.39 -18.74
C ASP A 216 -0.38 -0.76 -18.59
N GLN A 217 0.36 -1.08 -19.66
CA GLN A 217 1.43 -2.09 -19.63
C GLN A 217 2.82 -1.50 -19.36
N ASN A 218 2.94 -0.18 -19.34
CA ASN A 218 4.20 0.53 -19.17
C ASN A 218 4.12 1.53 -18.02
N VAL A 219 3.84 1.04 -16.85
CA VAL A 219 3.63 1.80 -15.62
C VAL A 219 4.35 1.14 -14.45
N ALA A 220 4.89 1.95 -13.54
CA ALA A 220 5.39 1.51 -12.26
C ALA A 220 4.27 1.65 -11.22
N ILE A 221 3.92 0.56 -10.55
CA ILE A 221 2.82 0.57 -9.57
C ILE A 221 3.36 0.36 -8.17
N ALA A 222 3.23 -0.85 -7.62
CA ALA A 222 3.65 -1.17 -6.27
C ALA A 222 5.13 -1.54 -6.19
N ILE A 223 5.74 -1.19 -5.10
CA ILE A 223 7.13 -1.53 -4.79
C ILE A 223 7.27 -1.99 -3.34
N ASN A 224 8.20 -2.88 -3.06
CA ASN A 224 8.67 -3.17 -1.70
C ASN A 224 10.06 -3.81 -1.75
N TYR A 225 10.91 -3.51 -0.75
CA TYR A 225 12.22 -4.12 -0.65
C TYR A 225 12.17 -5.51 -0.03
N LEU A 226 13.06 -6.38 -0.51
CA LEU A 226 13.53 -7.56 0.21
C LEU A 226 14.67 -7.14 1.16
N ASP A 227 14.91 -7.92 2.21
CA ASP A 227 15.95 -7.63 3.21
C ASP A 227 17.37 -7.62 2.61
N ASP A 228 17.57 -8.30 1.49
CA ASP A 228 18.84 -8.33 0.76
C ASP A 228 19.07 -7.11 -0.15
N GLY A 229 18.11 -6.18 -0.20
CA GLY A 229 18.20 -4.95 -0.98
C GLY A 229 17.62 -5.05 -2.40
N ARG A 230 17.19 -6.22 -2.85
CA ARG A 230 16.44 -6.33 -4.10
C ARG A 230 15.05 -5.70 -3.95
N LEU A 231 14.56 -5.09 -5.01
CA LEU A 231 13.27 -4.40 -5.01
C LEU A 231 12.22 -5.20 -5.81
N LEU A 232 11.14 -5.56 -5.16
CA LEU A 232 9.94 -6.04 -5.83
C LEU A 232 9.22 -4.87 -6.49
N HIS A 233 8.85 -5.03 -7.74
CA HIS A 233 8.18 -4.01 -8.53
C HIS A 233 7.02 -4.62 -9.32
N SER A 234 5.79 -4.13 -9.14
CA SER A 234 4.64 -4.55 -9.94
C SER A 234 4.47 -3.70 -11.19
N ARG A 235 4.19 -4.39 -12.30
CA ARG A 235 3.83 -3.84 -13.61
C ARG A 235 2.36 -4.05 -13.96
N GLY A 236 1.54 -4.46 -12.98
CA GLY A 236 0.12 -4.71 -13.13
C GLY A 236 -0.26 -6.15 -13.49
N ASP A 237 0.47 -6.81 -14.36
CA ASP A 237 0.27 -8.21 -14.78
C ASP A 237 1.45 -9.13 -14.41
N ARG A 238 2.48 -8.58 -13.80
CA ARG A 238 3.69 -9.31 -13.39
C ARG A 238 4.42 -8.61 -12.26
N ILE A 239 5.31 -9.31 -11.62
CA ILE A 239 6.26 -8.77 -10.65
C ILE A 239 7.66 -8.88 -11.25
N GLU A 240 8.39 -7.78 -11.28
CA GLU A 240 9.80 -7.72 -11.62
C GLU A 240 10.61 -7.59 -10.33
N ILE A 241 11.68 -8.35 -10.17
CA ILE A 241 12.64 -8.22 -9.08
C ILE A 241 13.83 -7.46 -9.64
N LEU A 242 14.14 -6.32 -9.04
CA LEU A 242 15.23 -5.45 -9.48
C LEU A 242 16.43 -5.56 -8.53
N ASP A 243 17.62 -5.45 -9.09
CA ASP A 243 18.85 -5.27 -8.32
C ASP A 243 19.01 -3.82 -7.82
N ASP A 244 20.13 -3.54 -7.13
CA ASP A 244 20.48 -2.23 -6.58
C ASP A 244 20.72 -1.14 -7.64
N ARG A 245 20.78 -1.52 -8.92
CA ARG A 245 20.94 -0.61 -10.07
C ARG A 245 19.66 -0.45 -10.88
N GLY A 246 18.57 -1.07 -10.44
CA GLY A 246 17.29 -1.06 -11.15
C GLY A 246 17.22 -2.02 -12.35
N ALA A 247 18.19 -2.94 -12.50
CA ALA A 247 18.13 -3.95 -13.54
C ALA A 247 17.22 -5.12 -13.10
N THR A 248 16.32 -5.57 -13.99
CA THR A 248 15.46 -6.73 -13.73
C THR A 248 16.30 -7.99 -13.69
N VAL A 249 16.33 -8.67 -12.55
CA VAL A 249 17.02 -9.95 -12.36
C VAL A 249 16.09 -11.16 -12.43
N GLN A 250 14.79 -10.95 -12.21
CA GLN A 250 13.77 -12.00 -12.34
C GLN A 250 12.41 -11.36 -12.70
N THR A 251 11.59 -12.10 -13.42
CA THR A 251 10.20 -11.73 -13.74
C THR A 251 9.28 -12.89 -13.38
N ILE A 252 8.21 -12.61 -12.66
CA ILE A 252 7.13 -13.52 -12.31
C ILE A 252 5.88 -13.06 -13.05
N GLY A 253 5.45 -13.83 -14.04
CA GLY A 253 4.23 -13.55 -14.82
C GLY A 253 2.97 -13.89 -14.03
N LEU A 254 1.96 -13.03 -14.11
CA LEU A 254 0.69 -13.17 -13.41
C LEU A 254 -0.49 -12.84 -14.35
N GLU A 255 -0.29 -12.96 -15.64
CA GLU A 255 -1.27 -12.59 -16.68
C GLU A 255 -2.59 -13.36 -16.51
N ASP A 256 -2.52 -14.61 -16.04
CA ASP A 256 -3.70 -15.47 -15.79
C ASP A 256 -4.60 -14.90 -14.68
N TYR A 257 -4.08 -14.02 -13.83
CA TYR A 257 -4.81 -13.35 -12.75
C TYR A 257 -5.31 -11.96 -13.13
N GLY A 258 -5.06 -11.54 -14.37
CA GLY A 258 -5.45 -10.27 -14.92
C GLY A 258 -4.58 -9.09 -14.48
N TRP A 259 -4.72 -7.98 -15.18
CA TRP A 259 -4.05 -6.73 -14.85
C TRP A 259 -4.64 -6.11 -13.58
N GLY A 260 -3.78 -5.50 -12.76
CA GLY A 260 -4.22 -4.80 -11.54
C GLY A 260 -3.51 -5.25 -10.27
N ILE A 261 -2.38 -5.96 -10.41
CA ILE A 261 -1.49 -6.26 -9.27
C ILE A 261 -0.91 -4.94 -8.76
N ALA A 262 -1.46 -4.43 -7.66
CA ALA A 262 -1.14 -3.10 -7.17
C ALA A 262 -0.68 -3.07 -5.71
N GLN A 263 -0.47 -4.22 -5.09
CA GLN A 263 0.04 -4.34 -3.73
C GLN A 263 1.08 -5.44 -3.67
N LEU A 264 2.18 -5.19 -2.97
CA LEU A 264 3.27 -6.15 -2.76
C LEU A 264 3.73 -6.11 -1.31
N THR A 265 3.76 -7.26 -0.66
CA THR A 265 4.32 -7.40 0.69
C THR A 265 5.22 -8.63 0.73
N PRO A 266 6.54 -8.47 0.92
CA PRO A 266 7.42 -9.60 1.18
C PRO A 266 6.98 -10.34 2.44
N SER A 267 7.08 -11.66 2.42
CA SER A 267 6.86 -12.45 3.63
C SER A 267 8.01 -12.23 4.63
N TYR A 268 7.71 -12.46 5.90
CA TYR A 268 8.71 -12.31 6.97
C TYR A 268 9.91 -13.27 6.81
N ASP A 269 9.73 -14.39 6.12
CA ASP A 269 10.79 -15.35 5.83
C ASP A 269 11.56 -15.04 4.53
N GLN A 270 11.18 -13.95 3.83
CA GLN A 270 11.77 -13.51 2.57
C GLN A 270 11.72 -14.55 1.43
N ALA A 271 10.95 -15.62 1.61
CA ALA A 271 10.80 -16.70 0.63
C ALA A 271 9.59 -16.49 -0.30
N HIS A 272 8.66 -15.62 0.09
CA HIS A 272 7.41 -15.41 -0.60
C HIS A 272 7.12 -13.91 -0.75
N VAL A 273 6.19 -13.61 -1.65
CA VAL A 273 5.53 -12.31 -1.73
C VAL A 273 4.02 -12.51 -1.68
N PHE A 274 3.35 -11.67 -0.91
CA PHE A 274 1.91 -11.52 -0.95
C PHE A 274 1.55 -10.37 -1.87
N THR A 275 0.55 -10.57 -2.71
CA THR A 275 0.08 -9.55 -3.64
C THR A 275 -1.42 -9.54 -3.76
N ALA A 276 -1.97 -8.41 -4.22
CA ALA A 276 -3.39 -8.25 -4.42
C ALA A 276 -3.68 -7.57 -5.76
N ASN A 277 -4.64 -8.15 -6.49
CA ASN A 277 -5.19 -7.55 -7.69
C ASN A 277 -6.43 -6.73 -7.31
N ILE A 278 -6.33 -5.42 -7.46
CA ILE A 278 -7.38 -4.48 -7.03
C ILE A 278 -8.65 -4.55 -7.87
N PHE A 279 -8.58 -5.06 -9.10
CA PHE A 279 -9.74 -5.15 -10.00
C PHE A 279 -10.44 -6.50 -9.93
N THR A 280 -9.70 -7.59 -9.75
CA THR A 280 -10.31 -8.93 -9.67
C THR A 280 -10.68 -9.32 -8.25
N GLY A 281 -10.12 -8.64 -7.24
CA GLY A 281 -10.34 -8.97 -5.84
C GLY A 281 -9.60 -10.22 -5.39
N VAL A 282 -8.59 -10.65 -6.13
CA VAL A 282 -7.77 -11.83 -5.81
C VAL A 282 -6.52 -11.40 -5.07
N ALA A 283 -6.24 -12.01 -3.92
CA ALA A 283 -4.96 -11.94 -3.25
C ALA A 283 -4.22 -13.27 -3.38
N MET A 284 -2.90 -13.23 -3.50
CA MET A 284 -2.07 -14.39 -3.79
C MET A 284 -0.85 -14.45 -2.89
N LYS A 285 -0.41 -15.68 -2.59
CA LYS A 285 0.90 -16.01 -2.02
C LYS A 285 1.75 -16.66 -3.10
N ILE A 286 2.91 -16.09 -3.39
CA ILE A 286 3.78 -16.48 -4.50
C ILE A 286 5.16 -16.79 -3.95
N ARG A 287 5.76 -17.92 -4.37
CA ARG A 287 7.15 -18.25 -4.04
C ARG A 287 8.09 -17.39 -4.89
N LEU A 288 9.09 -16.77 -4.26
CA LEU A 288 10.01 -15.87 -4.97
C LEU A 288 11.00 -16.61 -5.87
N ASP A 289 11.42 -17.83 -5.53
CA ASP A 289 12.45 -18.55 -6.27
C ASP A 289 12.02 -18.92 -7.70
N ASP A 290 10.79 -19.37 -7.86
CA ASP A 290 10.28 -19.91 -9.14
C ASP A 290 9.01 -19.21 -9.64
N GLY A 291 8.42 -18.33 -8.83
CA GLY A 291 7.18 -17.62 -9.16
C GLY A 291 5.92 -18.47 -9.03
N GLU A 292 5.99 -19.64 -8.41
CA GLU A 292 4.81 -20.51 -8.22
C GLU A 292 3.80 -19.84 -7.28
N VAL A 293 2.53 -19.75 -7.74
CA VAL A 293 1.41 -19.30 -6.91
C VAL A 293 1.00 -20.45 -5.99
N LEU A 294 1.34 -20.34 -4.70
CA LEU A 294 1.10 -21.36 -3.69
C LEU A 294 -0.33 -21.40 -3.18
N GLY A 295 -1.05 -20.31 -3.35
CA GLY A 295 -2.43 -20.19 -2.95
C GLY A 295 -2.99 -18.82 -3.27
N SER A 296 -4.33 -18.75 -3.33
CA SER A 296 -5.04 -17.50 -3.58
C SER A 296 -6.29 -17.39 -2.73
N ILE A 297 -6.69 -16.15 -2.47
CA ILE A 297 -7.93 -15.79 -1.80
C ILE A 297 -8.76 -15.02 -2.83
N GLU A 298 -9.96 -15.52 -3.12
CA GLU A 298 -10.95 -14.71 -3.82
C GLU A 298 -11.78 -13.97 -2.79
N THR A 299 -11.66 -12.65 -2.78
CA THR A 299 -12.56 -11.83 -1.98
C THR A 299 -13.90 -11.68 -2.70
N GLU A 300 -14.99 -11.47 -1.94
CA GLU A 300 -16.32 -11.24 -2.54
C GLU A 300 -16.44 -9.90 -3.28
N PHE A 301 -15.42 -9.07 -3.20
CA PHE A 301 -15.40 -7.73 -3.77
C PHE A 301 -14.62 -7.71 -5.07
N LYS A 302 -15.36 -7.78 -6.16
CA LYS A 302 -14.84 -7.76 -7.53
C LYS A 302 -15.20 -6.45 -8.23
N ALA A 303 -14.44 -6.15 -9.29
CA ALA A 303 -14.85 -5.14 -10.25
C ALA A 303 -16.38 -5.22 -10.57
N PRO A 304 -17.02 -4.13 -10.99
CA PRO A 304 -16.42 -3.07 -11.81
C PRO A 304 -15.59 -2.03 -11.06
N LYS A 305 -15.70 -1.95 -9.75
CA LYS A 305 -14.96 -0.99 -8.96
C LYS A 305 -13.97 -1.67 -8.03
N ARG A 306 -12.91 -0.94 -7.68
CA ARG A 306 -11.90 -1.42 -6.76
C ARG A 306 -12.45 -1.48 -5.35
N SER A 307 -12.23 -2.60 -4.71
CA SER A 307 -12.64 -2.81 -3.33
C SER A 307 -11.55 -3.47 -2.48
N LEU A 308 -10.42 -3.84 -3.09
CA LEU A 308 -9.25 -4.42 -2.43
C LEU A 308 -8.05 -3.48 -2.64
N GLY A 309 -7.51 -2.92 -1.55
CA GLY A 309 -6.52 -1.84 -1.63
C GLY A 309 -5.27 -1.99 -0.76
N GLY A 310 -5.18 -3.03 0.06
CA GLY A 310 -4.02 -3.23 0.93
C GLY A 310 -3.76 -4.69 1.25
N ILE A 311 -2.50 -5.05 1.44
CA ILE A 311 -2.09 -6.37 1.95
C ILE A 311 -0.90 -6.20 2.88
N ALA A 312 -0.91 -6.91 4.01
CA ALA A 312 0.18 -6.95 4.96
C ALA A 312 0.29 -8.31 5.64
N GLU A 313 1.48 -8.67 6.08
CA GLU A 313 1.72 -9.84 6.91
C GLU A 313 2.20 -9.41 8.30
N PHE A 314 1.77 -10.13 9.34
CA PHE A 314 2.29 -9.93 10.68
C PHE A 314 3.49 -10.84 10.94
N ALA A 315 4.67 -10.27 10.96
CA ALA A 315 5.92 -11.01 11.22
C ALA A 315 6.11 -11.44 12.68
N GLY A 316 5.23 -11.00 13.57
CA GLY A 316 5.43 -11.09 15.01
C GLY A 316 5.99 -9.79 15.59
N ILE A 317 5.97 -9.66 16.89
CA ILE A 317 6.66 -8.59 17.61
C ILE A 317 8.00 -9.19 18.06
N GLU A 318 9.09 -8.65 17.56
CA GLU A 318 10.40 -8.99 18.09
C GLU A 318 10.43 -8.53 19.55
N ARG A 319 10.62 -9.48 20.46
CA ARG A 319 10.88 -9.15 21.87
C ARG A 319 12.40 -9.01 21.99
N ASP A 320 12.83 -7.79 22.25
CA ASP A 320 14.22 -7.49 22.65
C ASP A 320 14.67 -8.37 23.82
#